data_786582e02a950c761015404388f60a65
#
_entry.id   786582e02a950c761015404388f60a65
#
_cell.length_a   1.000
_cell.length_b   1.000
_cell.length_c   1.000
_cell.angle_alpha   90.00
_cell.angle_beta   90.00
_cell.angle_gamma   90.00
#
_symmetry.space_group_name_H-M   'P 1'
#
loop_
_entity.id
_entity.type
_entity.pdbx_description
1 polymer ?
#
loop_
_entity_poly.entity_id
_entity_poly.type
_entity_poly.pdbx_seq_one_letter_code
_entity_poly.pdbx_strand_id
1 'polypeptide(L)'
;MSSLARKKRNFIILSLIIPTLLLICFVVLPAFDLFRMSFTNWDGMSPSSDFIWLDNYKSMLGNADLWQSLKNNAVYFAVHLCMIPVELAFAVLLTSKLRAAKFYKTMVFMPYIINGVAISYAFSYFFSPVNGAFDAILKALHMGMLSQNWLSDPKIVNFVLAFVSLWRFSGYHVILFMAALQSLPQDVQEAARVDGANAWQMFQFIQIPAIMLMVDFVLFDNIRGALQVFDIPFVMTSGGPGYASSTFTLYTLSLIHISEPTRLDVI
;
A
#
# COMPACT_ATOMS: atom_id res chain seq x y z
N MET A 1 6.17 22.59 41.24
CA MET A 1 6.01 22.84 39.75
C MET A 1 5.86 24.33 39.55
N SER A 2 6.67 24.93 38.70
CA SER A 2 6.59 26.36 38.38
C SER A 2 5.24 26.71 37.72
N SER A 3 4.73 27.95 37.94
CA SER A 3 3.46 28.42 37.38
C SER A 3 3.43 28.29 35.85
N LEU A 4 4.59 28.42 35.20
CA LEU A 4 4.80 28.24 33.78
C LEU A 4 4.57 26.78 33.30
N ALA A 5 5.06 25.81 34.04
CA ALA A 5 4.85 24.39 33.75
C ALA A 5 3.36 23.99 33.83
N ARG A 6 2.62 24.57 34.80
CA ARG A 6 1.18 24.34 34.90
C ARG A 6 0.41 24.97 33.74
N LYS A 7 0.74 26.20 33.32
CA LYS A 7 0.12 26.86 32.17
C LYS A 7 0.39 26.07 30.90
N LYS A 8 1.63 25.63 30.65
CA LYS A 8 2.00 24.80 29.50
C LYS A 8 1.21 23.48 29.46
N ARG A 9 1.11 22.80 30.61
CA ARG A 9 0.33 21.56 30.73
C ARG A 9 -1.15 21.76 30.42
N ASN A 10 -1.75 22.80 31.02
CA ASN A 10 -3.17 23.10 30.78
C ASN A 10 -3.44 23.46 29.33
N PHE A 11 -2.56 24.22 28.68
CA PHE A 11 -2.65 24.50 27.24
C PHE A 11 -2.59 23.24 26.40
N ILE A 12 -1.63 22.34 26.67
CA ILE A 12 -1.52 21.06 25.98
C ILE A 12 -2.79 20.21 26.15
N ILE A 13 -3.27 20.07 27.38
CA ILE A 13 -4.50 19.31 27.66
C ILE A 13 -5.68 19.92 26.90
N LEU A 14 -5.88 21.24 26.98
CA LEU A 14 -7.00 21.90 26.32
C LEU A 14 -6.94 21.75 24.79
N SER A 15 -5.75 21.84 24.20
CA SER A 15 -5.53 21.66 22.77
C SER A 15 -5.77 20.23 22.31
N LEU A 16 -5.56 19.23 23.16
CA LEU A 16 -5.74 17.81 22.82
C LEU A 16 -7.18 17.32 23.06
N ILE A 17 -8.02 18.04 23.80
CA ILE A 17 -9.40 17.58 24.10
C ILE A 17 -10.18 17.33 22.82
N ILE A 18 -10.24 18.29 21.90
CA ILE A 18 -11.04 18.19 20.68
C ILE A 18 -10.53 17.06 19.77
N PRO A 19 -9.24 16.98 19.40
CA PRO A 19 -8.73 15.85 18.60
C PRO A 19 -8.96 14.50 19.28
N THR A 20 -8.79 14.41 20.58
CA THR A 20 -9.01 13.15 21.33
C THR A 20 -10.48 12.74 21.35
N LEU A 21 -11.40 13.69 21.54
CA LEU A 21 -12.83 13.40 21.47
C LEU A 21 -13.25 12.93 20.07
N LEU A 22 -12.74 13.59 19.02
CA LEU A 22 -13.01 13.16 17.63
C LEU A 22 -12.44 11.76 17.36
N LEU A 23 -11.22 11.48 17.83
CA LEU A 23 -10.63 10.15 17.73
C LEU A 23 -11.50 9.09 18.44
N ILE A 24 -11.95 9.37 19.66
CA ILE A 24 -12.80 8.44 20.41
C ILE A 24 -14.13 8.23 19.68
N CYS A 25 -14.83 9.30 19.30
CA CYS A 25 -16.15 9.19 18.70
C CYS A 25 -16.15 8.55 17.30
N PHE A 26 -15.16 8.86 16.45
CA PHE A 26 -15.19 8.43 15.05
C PHE A 26 -14.28 7.24 14.75
N VAL A 27 -13.38 6.87 15.64
CA VAL A 27 -12.46 5.75 15.43
C VAL A 27 -12.63 4.69 16.53
N VAL A 28 -12.48 5.06 17.80
CA VAL A 28 -12.44 4.08 18.89
C VAL A 28 -13.82 3.44 19.13
N LEU A 29 -14.89 4.24 19.21
CA LEU A 29 -16.23 3.71 19.45
C LEU A 29 -16.72 2.82 18.28
N PRO A 30 -16.62 3.23 16.99
CA PRO A 30 -16.98 2.35 15.88
C PRO A 30 -16.14 1.08 15.82
N ALA A 31 -14.84 1.16 16.12
CA ALA A 31 -13.98 -0.01 16.15
C ALA A 31 -14.39 -0.99 17.27
N PHE A 32 -14.75 -0.46 18.45
CA PHE A 32 -15.26 -1.29 19.54
C PHE A 32 -16.62 -1.94 19.21
N ASP A 33 -17.52 -1.20 18.58
CA ASP A 33 -18.80 -1.74 18.12
C ASP A 33 -18.62 -2.80 17.04
N LEU A 34 -17.73 -2.58 16.07
CA LEU A 34 -17.37 -3.58 15.05
C LEU A 34 -16.85 -4.87 15.73
N PHE A 35 -15.96 -4.74 16.70
CA PHE A 35 -15.45 -5.88 17.46
C PHE A 35 -16.57 -6.62 18.21
N ARG A 36 -17.46 -5.91 18.87
CA ARG A 36 -18.63 -6.50 19.54
C ARG A 36 -19.56 -7.22 18.55
N MET A 37 -19.85 -6.58 17.42
CA MET A 37 -20.72 -7.15 16.38
C MET A 37 -20.13 -8.41 15.74
N SER A 38 -18.80 -8.55 15.70
CA SER A 38 -18.15 -9.75 15.14
C SER A 38 -18.49 -11.05 15.88
N PHE A 39 -19.01 -10.96 17.12
CA PHE A 39 -19.49 -12.10 17.92
C PHE A 39 -21.01 -12.31 17.79
N THR A 40 -21.69 -11.62 16.92
CA THR A 40 -23.14 -11.70 16.71
C THR A 40 -23.47 -12.14 15.29
N ASN A 41 -24.69 -12.59 15.08
CA ASN A 41 -25.25 -12.91 13.75
C ASN A 41 -25.89 -11.70 13.07
N TRP A 42 -25.50 -10.46 13.48
CA TRP A 42 -26.09 -9.26 12.93
C TRP A 42 -25.74 -9.09 11.44
N ASP A 43 -26.78 -8.91 10.62
CA ASP A 43 -26.70 -8.77 9.16
C ASP A 43 -26.58 -7.31 8.67
N GLY A 44 -26.47 -6.35 9.59
CA GLY A 44 -26.42 -4.91 9.27
C GLY A 44 -27.78 -4.23 9.12
N MET A 45 -28.89 -4.99 9.08
CA MET A 45 -30.25 -4.47 8.82
C MET A 45 -31.25 -4.86 9.90
N SER A 46 -31.12 -6.02 10.50
CA SER A 46 -32.04 -6.54 11.51
C SER A 46 -32.03 -5.72 12.79
N PRO A 47 -33.22 -5.47 13.41
CA PRO A 47 -33.29 -4.69 14.66
C PRO A 47 -32.74 -5.42 15.87
N SER A 48 -32.51 -6.74 15.78
CA SER A 48 -31.98 -7.58 16.84
C SER A 48 -30.87 -8.49 16.30
N SER A 49 -29.95 -8.86 17.17
CA SER A 49 -28.89 -9.82 16.87
C SER A 49 -28.64 -10.72 18.07
N ASP A 50 -28.39 -12.00 17.79
CA ASP A 50 -28.05 -12.98 18.80
C ASP A 50 -26.53 -13.09 18.91
N PHE A 51 -26.06 -13.40 20.12
CA PHE A 51 -24.64 -13.60 20.39
C PHE A 51 -24.26 -15.04 20.01
N ILE A 52 -23.40 -15.20 18.99
CA ILE A 52 -22.99 -16.48 18.41
C ILE A 52 -21.53 -16.85 18.69
N TRP A 53 -20.88 -16.15 19.61
CA TRP A 53 -19.48 -16.39 20.01
C TRP A 53 -18.52 -16.34 18.82
N LEU A 54 -17.80 -17.44 18.58
CA LEU A 54 -16.75 -17.55 17.56
C LEU A 54 -17.21 -18.21 16.25
N ASP A 55 -18.50 -18.35 16.02
CA ASP A 55 -19.00 -19.06 14.83
C ASP A 55 -18.69 -18.30 13.54
N ASN A 56 -18.74 -16.97 13.56
CA ASN A 56 -18.27 -16.16 12.44
C ASN A 56 -16.78 -16.44 12.12
N TYR A 57 -15.94 -16.51 13.15
CA TYR A 57 -14.52 -16.79 12.97
C TYR A 57 -14.24 -18.21 12.46
N LYS A 58 -14.99 -19.20 12.90
CA LYS A 58 -14.90 -20.58 12.37
C LYS A 58 -15.28 -20.62 10.90
N SER A 59 -16.39 -20.00 10.53
CA SER A 59 -16.86 -19.89 9.15
C SER A 59 -15.84 -19.18 8.26
N MET A 60 -15.27 -18.08 8.74
CA MET A 60 -14.23 -17.33 8.05
C MET A 60 -12.97 -18.15 7.82
N LEU A 61 -12.49 -18.86 8.85
CA LEU A 61 -11.29 -19.71 8.75
C LEU A 61 -11.48 -20.90 7.81
N GLY A 62 -12.72 -21.40 7.65
CA GLY A 62 -13.07 -22.45 6.69
C GLY A 62 -13.25 -21.98 5.26
N ASN A 63 -13.21 -20.67 5.00
CA ASN A 63 -13.51 -20.11 3.69
C ASN A 63 -12.26 -20.05 2.79
N ALA A 64 -12.27 -20.84 1.69
CA ALA A 64 -11.15 -20.90 0.75
C ALA A 64 -10.89 -19.58 0.02
N ASP A 65 -11.94 -18.82 -0.31
CA ASP A 65 -11.81 -17.53 -1.02
C ASP A 65 -11.15 -16.45 -0.17
N LEU A 66 -11.41 -16.48 1.15
CA LEU A 66 -10.70 -15.64 2.11
C LEU A 66 -9.18 -15.90 2.07
N TRP A 67 -8.79 -17.18 2.14
CA TRP A 67 -7.37 -17.54 2.10
C TRP A 67 -6.73 -17.21 0.75
N GLN A 68 -7.50 -17.36 -0.35
CA GLN A 68 -7.03 -16.91 -1.66
C GLN A 68 -6.80 -15.39 -1.70
N SER A 69 -7.73 -14.61 -1.15
CA SER A 69 -7.57 -13.15 -1.11
C SER A 69 -6.38 -12.71 -0.26
N LEU A 70 -6.12 -13.37 0.87
CA LEU A 70 -4.92 -13.10 1.69
C LEU A 70 -3.62 -13.49 0.96
N LYS A 71 -3.61 -14.58 0.21
CA LYS A 71 -2.47 -14.95 -0.65
C LYS A 71 -2.22 -13.89 -1.71
N ASN A 72 -3.28 -13.35 -2.31
CA ASN A 72 -3.18 -12.26 -3.27
C ASN A 72 -2.55 -11.00 -2.63
N ASN A 73 -2.98 -10.61 -1.42
CA ASN A 73 -2.33 -9.52 -0.67
C ASN A 73 -0.84 -9.81 -0.40
N ALA A 74 -0.49 -11.06 -0.10
CA ALA A 74 0.90 -11.45 0.13
C ALA A 74 1.78 -11.27 -1.12
N VAL A 75 1.23 -11.41 -2.34
CA VAL A 75 1.96 -11.12 -3.58
C VAL A 75 2.34 -9.63 -3.65
N TYR A 76 1.40 -8.72 -3.34
CA TYR A 76 1.71 -7.28 -3.28
C TYR A 76 2.79 -6.99 -2.25
N PHE A 77 2.65 -7.53 -1.04
CA PHE A 77 3.68 -7.39 0.00
C PHE A 77 5.05 -7.85 -0.48
N ALA A 78 5.14 -9.06 -1.04
CA ALA A 78 6.40 -9.64 -1.47
C ALA A 78 7.06 -8.84 -2.60
N VAL A 79 6.28 -8.39 -3.60
CA VAL A 79 6.79 -7.58 -4.73
C VAL A 79 7.36 -6.26 -4.22
N HIS A 80 6.63 -5.55 -3.37
CA HIS A 80 7.10 -4.28 -2.78
C HIS A 80 8.32 -4.51 -1.86
N LEU A 81 8.31 -5.57 -1.03
CA LEU A 81 9.43 -5.91 -0.15
C LEU A 81 10.72 -6.15 -0.94
N CYS A 82 10.64 -6.92 -2.03
CA CYS A 82 11.79 -7.17 -2.90
C CYS A 82 12.33 -5.90 -3.57
N MET A 83 11.50 -4.87 -3.73
CA MET A 83 11.89 -3.61 -4.36
C MET A 83 12.48 -2.58 -3.40
N ILE A 84 12.31 -2.72 -2.09
CA ILE A 84 12.87 -1.77 -1.10
C ILE A 84 14.38 -1.54 -1.29
N PRO A 85 15.24 -2.56 -1.50
CA PRO A 85 16.66 -2.33 -1.76
C PRO A 85 16.92 -1.51 -3.04
N VAL A 86 16.11 -1.71 -4.08
CA VAL A 86 16.20 -0.97 -5.35
C VAL A 86 15.78 0.49 -5.13
N GLU A 87 14.67 0.72 -4.43
CA GLU A 87 14.17 2.06 -4.08
C GLU A 87 15.21 2.82 -3.24
N LEU A 88 15.85 2.15 -2.28
CA LEU A 88 16.93 2.71 -1.48
C LEU A 88 18.16 3.07 -2.32
N ALA A 89 18.58 2.20 -3.24
CA ALA A 89 19.67 2.48 -4.17
C ALA A 89 19.35 3.69 -5.05
N PHE A 90 18.11 3.80 -5.56
CA PHE A 90 17.64 4.98 -6.29
C PHE A 90 17.67 6.24 -5.43
N ALA A 91 17.26 6.16 -4.16
CA ALA A 91 17.30 7.30 -3.24
C ALA A 91 18.74 7.80 -3.02
N VAL A 92 19.70 6.89 -2.83
CA VAL A 92 21.13 7.24 -2.70
C VAL A 92 21.63 7.90 -3.97
N LEU A 93 21.30 7.34 -5.14
CA LEU A 93 21.69 7.90 -6.43
C LEU A 93 21.12 9.31 -6.62
N LEU A 94 19.83 9.52 -6.33
CA LEU A 94 19.16 10.82 -6.50
C LEU A 94 19.56 11.86 -5.43
N THR A 95 20.14 11.42 -4.32
CA THR A 95 20.70 12.32 -3.28
C THR A 95 22.11 12.78 -3.65
N SER A 96 22.81 12.08 -4.53
CA SER A 96 24.13 12.46 -5.02
C SER A 96 24.07 13.72 -5.91
N LYS A 97 25.24 14.29 -6.25
CA LYS A 97 25.36 15.49 -7.12
C LYS A 97 25.05 15.18 -8.59
N LEU A 98 23.84 14.71 -8.88
CA LEU A 98 23.40 14.44 -10.25
C LEU A 98 22.97 15.72 -10.98
N ARG A 99 23.35 15.82 -12.26
CA ARG A 99 22.78 16.82 -13.17
C ARG A 99 21.28 16.52 -13.34
N ALA A 100 20.44 17.57 -13.32
CA ALA A 100 18.98 17.46 -13.43
C ALA A 100 18.28 16.64 -12.32
N ALA A 101 18.88 16.53 -11.12
CA ALA A 101 18.29 15.78 -10.00
C ALA A 101 16.82 16.16 -9.70
N LYS A 102 16.47 17.46 -9.83
CA LYS A 102 15.08 17.92 -9.65
C LYS A 102 14.11 17.27 -10.64
N PHE A 103 14.50 17.15 -11.90
CA PHE A 103 13.69 16.52 -12.94
C PHE A 103 13.45 15.03 -12.61
N TYR A 104 14.50 14.29 -12.30
CA TYR A 104 14.36 12.85 -11.94
C TYR A 104 13.50 12.65 -10.68
N LYS A 105 13.66 13.48 -9.65
CA LYS A 105 12.82 13.45 -8.44
C LYS A 105 11.34 13.63 -8.79
N THR A 106 11.03 14.61 -9.62
CA THR A 106 9.65 14.87 -10.07
C THR A 106 9.11 13.69 -10.86
N MET A 107 9.88 13.14 -11.80
CA MET A 107 9.47 12.00 -12.62
C MET A 107 9.19 10.74 -11.80
N VAL A 108 10.05 10.45 -10.83
CA VAL A 108 9.89 9.27 -9.96
C VAL A 108 8.69 9.42 -9.02
N PHE A 109 8.40 10.63 -8.56
CA PHE A 109 7.29 10.90 -7.65
C PHE A 109 5.93 11.11 -8.35
N MET A 110 5.94 11.48 -9.63
CA MET A 110 4.72 11.82 -10.38
C MET A 110 3.65 10.71 -10.36
N PRO A 111 3.98 9.40 -10.50
CA PRO A 111 2.98 8.35 -10.45
C PRO A 111 2.18 8.31 -9.15
N TYR A 112 2.81 8.62 -8.02
CA TYR A 112 2.15 8.63 -6.72
C TYR A 112 1.08 9.72 -6.59
N ILE A 113 1.28 10.87 -7.22
CA ILE A 113 0.36 12.02 -7.16
C ILE A 113 -0.90 11.76 -8.00
N ILE A 114 -0.80 10.95 -9.05
CA ILE A 114 -1.93 10.68 -9.93
C ILE A 114 -2.98 9.84 -9.19
N ASN A 115 -4.25 10.16 -9.41
CA ASN A 115 -5.36 9.42 -8.82
C ASN A 115 -5.27 7.92 -9.18
N GLY A 116 -5.45 7.04 -8.17
CA GLY A 116 -5.31 5.59 -8.34
C GLY A 116 -6.29 4.97 -9.34
N VAL A 117 -7.52 5.47 -9.38
CA VAL A 117 -8.52 5.02 -10.34
C VAL A 117 -8.11 5.37 -11.77
N ALA A 118 -7.61 6.58 -12.00
CA ALA A 118 -7.13 7.01 -13.32
C ALA A 118 -5.94 6.17 -13.80
N ILE A 119 -4.99 5.88 -12.92
CA ILE A 119 -3.87 4.97 -13.21
C ILE A 119 -4.39 3.58 -13.57
N SER A 120 -5.30 3.05 -12.77
CA SER A 120 -5.85 1.70 -12.99
C SER A 120 -6.57 1.59 -14.35
N TYR A 121 -7.35 2.58 -14.73
CA TYR A 121 -7.95 2.63 -16.07
C TYR A 121 -6.89 2.70 -17.17
N ALA A 122 -5.88 3.56 -17.05
CA ALA A 122 -4.82 3.67 -18.04
C ALA A 122 -4.08 2.34 -18.22
N PHE A 123 -3.75 1.65 -17.14
CA PHE A 123 -3.10 0.33 -17.21
C PHE A 123 -4.05 -0.79 -17.66
N SER A 124 -5.36 -0.69 -17.43
CA SER A 124 -6.33 -1.63 -18.02
C SER A 124 -6.29 -1.59 -19.53
N TYR A 125 -6.25 -0.41 -20.14
CA TYR A 125 -6.07 -0.27 -21.59
C TYR A 125 -4.67 -0.67 -22.05
N PHE A 126 -3.64 -0.38 -21.26
CA PHE A 126 -2.26 -0.74 -21.58
C PHE A 126 -2.07 -2.26 -21.67
N PHE A 127 -2.64 -3.02 -20.72
CA PHE A 127 -2.62 -4.48 -20.68
C PHE A 127 -3.83 -5.16 -21.34
N SER A 128 -4.65 -4.42 -22.08
CA SER A 128 -5.84 -4.99 -22.75
C SER A 128 -5.45 -6.12 -23.70
N PRO A 129 -6.18 -7.26 -23.72
CA PRO A 129 -5.94 -8.33 -24.66
C PRO A 129 -6.31 -7.95 -26.10
N VAL A 130 -7.13 -6.90 -26.27
CA VAL A 130 -7.54 -6.39 -27.58
C VAL A 130 -6.82 -5.06 -27.83
N ASN A 131 -5.83 -5.08 -28.70
CA ASN A 131 -5.04 -3.89 -29.11
C ASN A 131 -4.37 -3.16 -27.92
N GLY A 132 -3.99 -3.86 -26.85
CA GLY A 132 -3.26 -3.28 -25.72
C GLY A 132 -1.91 -2.71 -26.16
N ALA A 133 -1.55 -1.55 -25.61
CA ALA A 133 -0.30 -0.89 -25.96
C ALA A 133 0.93 -1.75 -25.59
N PHE A 134 0.86 -2.53 -24.52
CA PHE A 134 1.95 -3.41 -24.12
C PHE A 134 2.23 -4.51 -25.13
N ASP A 135 1.20 -5.18 -25.65
CA ASP A 135 1.34 -6.18 -26.69
C ASP A 135 1.81 -5.57 -28.03
N ALA A 136 1.40 -4.35 -28.33
CA ALA A 136 1.91 -3.63 -29.49
C ALA A 136 3.41 -3.35 -29.38
N ILE A 137 3.89 -2.96 -28.20
CA ILE A 137 5.32 -2.77 -27.91
C ILE A 137 6.08 -4.09 -28.03
N LEU A 138 5.56 -5.18 -27.44
CA LEU A 138 6.19 -6.50 -27.54
C LEU A 138 6.33 -6.96 -29.02
N LYS A 139 5.29 -6.77 -29.82
CA LYS A 139 5.32 -7.08 -31.26
C LYS A 139 6.34 -6.23 -31.99
N ALA A 140 6.41 -4.92 -31.72
CA ALA A 140 7.38 -4.01 -32.32
C ALA A 140 8.83 -4.38 -32.00
N LEU A 141 9.07 -4.91 -30.79
CA LEU A 141 10.37 -5.42 -30.35
C LEU A 141 10.67 -6.87 -30.79
N HIS A 142 9.84 -7.45 -31.64
CA HIS A 142 9.93 -8.86 -32.07
C HIS A 142 9.81 -9.88 -30.93
N MET A 143 9.22 -9.46 -29.80
CA MET A 143 8.98 -10.26 -28.59
C MET A 143 7.51 -10.72 -28.48
N GLY A 144 6.78 -10.77 -29.59
CA GLY A 144 5.35 -11.17 -29.62
C GLY A 144 5.04 -12.55 -29.02
N MET A 145 6.05 -13.43 -28.91
CA MET A 145 5.95 -14.72 -28.21
C MET A 145 5.61 -14.56 -26.71
N LEU A 146 5.89 -13.41 -26.12
CA LEU A 146 5.60 -13.10 -24.70
C LEU A 146 4.21 -12.50 -24.50
N SER A 147 3.49 -12.22 -25.61
CA SER A 147 2.11 -11.70 -25.54
C SER A 147 1.19 -12.76 -24.90
N GLN A 148 0.43 -12.36 -23.91
CA GLN A 148 -0.47 -13.23 -23.15
C GLN A 148 -1.64 -12.44 -22.56
N ASN A 149 -2.60 -13.15 -21.96
CA ASN A 149 -3.77 -12.52 -21.37
C ASN A 149 -3.44 -11.95 -19.97
N TRP A 150 -2.74 -10.82 -19.94
CA TRP A 150 -2.16 -10.20 -18.74
C TRP A 150 -3.13 -10.02 -17.57
N LEU A 151 -4.39 -9.68 -17.84
CA LEU A 151 -5.42 -9.44 -16.83
C LEU A 151 -6.41 -10.60 -16.66
N SER A 152 -6.36 -11.61 -17.52
CA SER A 152 -7.32 -12.72 -17.52
C SER A 152 -6.69 -14.08 -17.17
N ASP A 153 -5.36 -14.18 -17.07
CA ASP A 153 -4.68 -15.40 -16.62
C ASP A 153 -4.53 -15.39 -15.09
N PRO A 154 -5.16 -16.34 -14.37
CA PRO A 154 -5.09 -16.42 -12.90
C PRO A 154 -3.67 -16.54 -12.35
N LYS A 155 -2.71 -17.02 -13.12
CA LYS A 155 -1.33 -17.25 -12.67
C LYS A 155 -0.51 -15.98 -12.63
N ILE A 156 -0.82 -15.01 -13.50
CA ILE A 156 0.02 -13.82 -13.66
C ILE A 156 -0.69 -12.53 -13.27
N VAL A 157 -2.02 -12.51 -13.22
CA VAL A 157 -2.80 -11.29 -12.98
C VAL A 157 -2.34 -10.54 -11.73
N ASN A 158 -2.09 -11.24 -10.60
CA ASN A 158 -1.63 -10.60 -9.38
C ASN A 158 -0.25 -9.95 -9.51
N PHE A 159 0.66 -10.55 -10.27
CA PHE A 159 1.97 -9.94 -10.53
C PHE A 159 1.86 -8.70 -11.39
N VAL A 160 0.97 -8.70 -12.38
CA VAL A 160 0.68 -7.52 -13.22
C VAL A 160 0.10 -6.39 -12.39
N LEU A 161 -0.89 -6.68 -11.56
CA LEU A 161 -1.51 -5.69 -10.67
C LEU A 161 -0.51 -5.18 -9.62
N ALA A 162 0.30 -6.07 -9.03
CA ALA A 162 1.35 -5.71 -8.09
C ALA A 162 2.43 -4.83 -8.73
N PHE A 163 2.77 -5.07 -10.02
CA PHE A 163 3.67 -4.22 -10.78
C PHE A 163 3.10 -2.80 -10.96
N VAL A 164 1.81 -2.67 -11.27
CA VAL A 164 1.14 -1.35 -11.37
C VAL A 164 1.17 -0.63 -10.02
N SER A 165 0.90 -1.36 -8.94
CA SER A 165 1.01 -0.84 -7.57
C SER A 165 2.43 -0.39 -7.27
N LEU A 166 3.42 -1.20 -7.57
CA LEU A 166 4.83 -0.89 -7.37
C LEU A 166 5.22 0.38 -8.13
N TRP A 167 4.90 0.47 -9.43
CA TRP A 167 5.18 1.66 -10.24
C TRP A 167 4.57 2.93 -9.64
N ARG A 168 3.36 2.83 -9.07
CA ARG A 168 2.68 3.96 -8.43
C ARG A 168 3.35 4.39 -7.13
N PHE A 169 3.72 3.46 -6.25
CA PHE A 169 4.14 3.74 -4.88
C PHE A 169 5.66 3.84 -4.68
N SER A 170 6.48 3.24 -5.55
CA SER A 170 7.95 3.26 -5.39
C SER A 170 8.52 4.67 -5.29
N GLY A 171 7.97 5.62 -6.05
CA GLY A 171 8.45 7.01 -6.01
C GLY A 171 8.23 7.67 -4.65
N TYR A 172 7.17 7.34 -3.96
CA TYR A 172 6.92 7.81 -2.60
C TYR A 172 7.98 7.29 -1.62
N HIS A 173 8.28 5.99 -1.65
CA HIS A 173 9.33 5.40 -0.81
C HIS A 173 10.71 5.99 -1.11
N VAL A 174 11.05 6.18 -2.39
CA VAL A 174 12.31 6.83 -2.80
C VAL A 174 12.43 8.23 -2.20
N ILE A 175 11.36 9.05 -2.21
CA ILE A 175 11.41 10.39 -1.60
C ILE A 175 11.56 10.32 -0.08
N LEU A 176 10.92 9.37 0.60
CA LEU A 176 11.09 9.16 2.04
C LEU A 176 12.54 8.80 2.40
N PHE A 177 13.14 7.85 1.68
CA PHE A 177 14.54 7.49 1.86
C PHE A 177 15.50 8.66 1.57
N MET A 178 15.21 9.44 0.53
CA MET A 178 15.98 10.65 0.23
C MET A 178 15.92 11.68 1.36
N ALA A 179 14.74 11.91 1.93
CA ALA A 179 14.57 12.84 3.05
C ALA A 179 15.39 12.36 4.27
N ALA A 180 15.34 11.07 4.58
CA ALA A 180 16.13 10.47 5.64
C ALA A 180 17.65 10.60 5.38
N LEU A 181 18.11 10.29 4.17
CA LEU A 181 19.52 10.43 3.80
C LEU A 181 20.02 11.88 3.86
N GLN A 182 19.18 12.85 3.51
CA GLN A 182 19.52 14.28 3.58
C GLN A 182 19.53 14.83 5.02
N SER A 183 18.92 14.14 5.98
CA SER A 183 18.97 14.53 7.39
C SER A 183 20.25 14.11 8.10
N LEU A 184 21.10 13.30 7.44
CA LEU A 184 22.37 12.87 8.02
C LEU A 184 23.35 14.04 8.14
N PRO A 185 24.01 14.21 9.32
CA PRO A 185 25.02 15.24 9.52
C PRO A 185 26.14 15.13 8.48
N GLN A 186 26.50 16.25 7.87
CA GLN A 186 27.51 16.28 6.81
C GLN A 186 28.90 15.95 7.33
N ASP A 187 29.22 16.38 8.55
CA ASP A 187 30.45 16.11 9.25
C ASP A 187 30.76 14.61 9.45
N VAL A 188 29.70 13.80 9.73
CA VAL A 188 29.84 12.34 9.82
C VAL A 188 30.25 11.74 8.48
N GLN A 189 29.64 12.21 7.40
CA GLN A 189 29.97 11.75 6.04
C GLN A 189 31.37 12.20 5.59
N GLU A 190 31.77 13.41 5.96
CA GLU A 190 33.11 13.94 5.65
C GLU A 190 34.19 13.20 6.45
N ALA A 191 33.99 12.96 7.75
CA ALA A 191 34.89 12.18 8.57
C ALA A 191 35.13 10.78 7.99
N ALA A 192 34.06 10.06 7.63
CA ALA A 192 34.17 8.75 7.02
C ALA A 192 34.97 8.77 5.69
N ARG A 193 34.83 9.83 4.89
CA ARG A 193 35.63 10.00 3.66
C ARG A 193 37.13 10.25 3.97
N VAL A 194 37.41 11.03 5.01
CA VAL A 194 38.81 11.28 5.47
C VAL A 194 39.41 9.97 5.97
N ASP A 195 38.66 9.11 6.64
CA ASP A 195 39.05 7.76 7.08
C ASP A 195 39.18 6.76 5.91
N GLY A 196 38.94 7.18 4.67
CA GLY A 196 39.15 6.37 3.46
C GLY A 196 37.95 5.45 3.10
N ALA A 197 36.76 5.67 3.66
CA ALA A 197 35.59 4.89 3.31
C ALA A 197 35.20 5.09 1.83
N ASN A 198 35.10 3.99 1.09
CA ASN A 198 34.57 4.00 -0.27
C ASN A 198 33.04 4.15 -0.26
N ALA A 199 32.43 4.34 -1.45
CA ALA A 199 30.98 4.56 -1.58
C ALA A 199 30.14 3.41 -1.00
N TRP A 200 30.57 2.16 -1.15
CA TRP A 200 29.85 1.00 -0.60
C TRP A 200 29.96 0.92 0.93
N GLN A 201 31.13 1.18 1.48
CA GLN A 201 31.35 1.26 2.93
C GLN A 201 30.55 2.41 3.55
N MET A 202 30.51 3.57 2.90
CA MET A 202 29.68 4.70 3.30
C MET A 202 28.20 4.30 3.33
N PHE A 203 27.71 3.63 2.29
CA PHE A 203 26.33 3.17 2.20
C PHE A 203 26.01 2.15 3.31
N GLN A 204 26.82 1.10 3.43
CA GLN A 204 26.54 -0.03 4.32
C GLN A 204 26.70 0.31 5.80
N PHE A 205 27.76 1.07 6.16
CA PHE A 205 28.13 1.28 7.56
C PHE A 205 27.69 2.62 8.14
N ILE A 206 27.38 3.62 7.30
CA ILE A 206 26.97 4.95 7.74
C ILE A 206 25.53 5.23 7.36
N GLN A 207 25.19 5.14 6.07
CA GLN A 207 23.88 5.57 5.58
C GLN A 207 22.75 4.61 6.00
N ILE A 208 22.88 3.30 5.74
CA ILE A 208 21.84 2.32 6.10
C ILE A 208 21.55 2.33 7.61
N PRO A 209 22.52 2.18 8.52
CA PRO A 209 22.24 2.20 9.95
C PRO A 209 21.58 3.49 10.43
N ALA A 210 21.98 4.62 9.87
CA ALA A 210 21.47 5.92 10.27
C ALA A 210 20.00 6.17 9.81
N ILE A 211 19.56 5.52 8.73
CA ILE A 211 18.17 5.64 8.24
C ILE A 211 17.31 4.43 8.59
N MET A 212 17.77 3.52 9.44
CA MET A 212 17.06 2.28 9.75
C MET A 212 15.62 2.53 10.20
N LEU A 213 15.37 3.57 10.99
CA LEU A 213 14.03 3.98 11.40
C LEU A 213 13.11 4.28 10.20
N MET A 214 13.67 4.84 9.11
CA MET A 214 12.89 5.07 7.88
C MET A 214 12.65 3.76 7.12
N VAL A 215 13.59 2.82 7.14
CA VAL A 215 13.40 1.48 6.59
C VAL A 215 12.28 0.75 7.33
N ASP A 216 12.27 0.80 8.66
CA ASP A 216 11.19 0.22 9.48
C ASP A 216 9.83 0.86 9.17
N PHE A 217 9.80 2.18 8.98
CA PHE A 217 8.59 2.89 8.59
C PHE A 217 8.08 2.43 7.21
N VAL A 218 8.96 2.32 6.21
CA VAL A 218 8.59 1.86 4.85
C VAL A 218 8.14 0.40 4.88
N LEU A 219 8.76 -0.46 5.70
CA LEU A 219 8.31 -1.84 5.91
C LEU A 219 6.90 -1.89 6.51
N PHE A 220 6.64 -1.09 7.55
CA PHE A 220 5.30 -0.99 8.14
C PHE A 220 4.27 -0.47 7.12
N ASP A 221 4.61 0.58 6.36
CA ASP A 221 3.72 1.13 5.33
C ASP A 221 3.44 0.13 4.21
N ASN A 222 4.42 -0.70 3.84
CA ASN A 222 4.26 -1.78 2.88
C ASN A 222 3.29 -2.87 3.38
N ILE A 223 3.41 -3.30 4.65
CA ILE A 223 2.46 -4.25 5.25
C ILE A 223 1.05 -3.67 5.23
N ARG A 224 0.90 -2.43 5.70
CA ARG A 224 -0.38 -1.73 5.72
C ARG A 224 -0.97 -1.57 4.32
N GLY A 225 -0.16 -1.11 3.37
CA GLY A 225 -0.57 -0.92 1.97
C GLY A 225 -1.00 -2.21 1.30
N ALA A 226 -0.25 -3.30 1.50
CA ALA A 226 -0.59 -4.61 0.97
C ALA A 226 -1.93 -5.14 1.52
N LEU A 227 -2.23 -4.92 2.80
CA LEU A 227 -3.52 -5.34 3.39
C LEU A 227 -4.69 -4.48 2.91
N GLN A 228 -4.46 -3.21 2.57
CA GLN A 228 -5.49 -2.24 2.20
C GLN A 228 -5.63 -2.02 0.69
N VAL A 229 -4.87 -2.73 -0.14
CA VAL A 229 -4.93 -2.55 -1.59
C VAL A 229 -6.33 -2.84 -2.12
N PHE A 230 -6.89 -1.86 -2.84
CA PHE A 230 -8.27 -1.91 -3.33
C PHE A 230 -8.42 -1.36 -4.75
N ASP A 231 -7.97 -0.12 -5.02
CA ASP A 231 -8.23 0.61 -6.27
C ASP A 231 -7.84 -0.19 -7.52
N ILE A 232 -6.61 -0.72 -7.52
CA ILE A 232 -6.01 -1.38 -8.66
C ILE A 232 -6.75 -2.68 -9.01
N PRO A 233 -6.92 -3.67 -8.09
CA PRO A 233 -7.65 -4.89 -8.41
C PRO A 233 -9.14 -4.65 -8.67
N PHE A 234 -9.75 -3.67 -8.03
CA PHE A 234 -11.16 -3.34 -8.26
C PHE A 234 -11.37 -2.80 -9.67
N VAL A 235 -10.60 -1.80 -10.09
CA VAL A 235 -10.80 -1.11 -11.37
C VAL A 235 -10.31 -1.93 -12.56
N MET A 236 -9.17 -2.65 -12.41
CA MET A 236 -8.56 -3.37 -13.52
C MET A 236 -9.20 -4.72 -13.81
N THR A 237 -9.69 -5.43 -12.79
CA THR A 237 -10.14 -6.82 -12.91
C THR A 237 -11.40 -7.14 -12.14
N SER A 238 -11.91 -6.23 -11.31
CA SER A 238 -13.02 -6.48 -10.38
C SER A 238 -12.82 -7.75 -9.52
N GLY A 239 -11.53 -8.09 -9.20
CA GLY A 239 -11.16 -9.29 -8.47
C GLY A 239 -11.02 -10.57 -9.30
N GLY A 240 -11.32 -10.52 -10.61
CA GLY A 240 -11.32 -11.67 -11.53
C GLY A 240 -9.94 -12.06 -12.07
N PRO A 241 -9.89 -13.18 -12.83
CA PRO A 241 -10.97 -14.13 -13.08
C PRO A 241 -11.29 -15.02 -11.86
N GLY A 242 -12.57 -15.24 -11.60
CA GLY A 242 -13.01 -15.83 -10.33
C GLY A 242 -12.56 -14.94 -9.16
N TYR A 243 -11.89 -15.48 -8.16
CA TYR A 243 -11.28 -14.71 -7.07
C TYR A 243 -9.76 -14.58 -7.20
N ALA A 244 -9.19 -14.83 -8.41
CA ALA A 244 -7.75 -14.92 -8.60
C ALA A 244 -6.99 -13.63 -8.29
N SER A 245 -7.61 -12.46 -8.47
CA SER A 245 -7.01 -11.16 -8.13
C SER A 245 -7.77 -10.41 -7.03
N SER A 246 -8.74 -11.04 -6.39
CA SER A 246 -9.48 -10.45 -5.28
C SER A 246 -8.56 -10.29 -4.07
N THR A 247 -8.43 -9.07 -3.58
CA THR A 247 -7.72 -8.76 -2.34
C THR A 247 -8.65 -8.85 -1.15
N PHE A 248 -8.11 -8.90 0.07
CA PHE A 248 -8.93 -8.99 1.28
C PHE A 248 -9.98 -7.88 1.37
N THR A 249 -9.59 -6.64 1.07
CA THR A 249 -10.51 -5.49 1.07
C THR A 249 -11.61 -5.63 0.02
N LEU A 250 -11.24 -6.07 -1.19
CA LEU A 250 -12.20 -6.29 -2.28
C LEU A 250 -13.13 -7.47 -1.99
N TYR A 251 -12.61 -8.55 -1.44
CA TYR A 251 -13.39 -9.70 -1.02
C TYR A 251 -14.42 -9.32 0.06
N THR A 252 -13.99 -8.58 1.09
CA THR A 252 -14.89 -8.09 2.14
C THR A 252 -16.01 -7.20 1.56
N LEU A 253 -15.69 -6.31 0.62
CA LEU A 253 -16.69 -5.49 -0.05
C LEU A 253 -17.69 -6.34 -0.85
N SER A 254 -17.22 -7.40 -1.53
CA SER A 254 -18.09 -8.30 -2.28
C SER A 254 -19.09 -9.03 -1.37
N LEU A 255 -18.68 -9.40 -0.16
CA LEU A 255 -19.57 -10.03 0.82
C LEU A 255 -20.68 -9.08 1.28
N ILE A 256 -20.38 -7.80 1.49
CA ILE A 256 -21.37 -6.79 1.86
C ILE A 256 -22.42 -6.65 0.76
N HIS A 257 -22.00 -6.56 -0.50
CA HIS A 257 -22.93 -6.42 -1.63
C HIS A 257 -23.72 -7.70 -1.96
N ILE A 258 -23.16 -8.88 -1.70
CA ILE A 258 -23.89 -10.16 -1.87
C ILE A 258 -24.96 -10.33 -0.79
N SER A 259 -24.72 -9.88 0.43
CA SER A 259 -25.65 -9.93 1.53
C SER A 259 -26.73 -8.84 1.47
N GLU A 260 -26.53 -7.78 0.66
CA GLU A 260 -27.61 -6.84 0.33
C GLU A 260 -28.51 -7.50 -0.73
N PRO A 261 -29.76 -7.92 -0.40
CA PRO A 261 -30.70 -8.37 -1.41
C PRO A 261 -30.91 -7.21 -2.38
N THR A 262 -30.48 -7.41 -3.61
CA THR A 262 -30.65 -6.44 -4.69
C THR A 262 -32.14 -6.08 -4.78
N ARG A 263 -32.53 -4.93 -4.29
CA ARG A 263 -33.83 -4.28 -4.50
C ARG A 263 -34.00 -3.87 -5.97
N LEU A 264 -33.51 -4.67 -6.91
CA LEU A 264 -33.70 -4.45 -8.35
C LEU A 264 -34.90 -5.15 -8.93
N ASP A 265 -35.69 -5.91 -8.11
CA ASP A 265 -36.91 -6.53 -8.54
C ASP A 265 -38.16 -5.65 -8.29
N VAL A 266 -37.99 -4.36 -8.02
CA VAL A 266 -39.10 -3.41 -7.79
C VAL A 266 -38.87 -2.13 -8.59
N ILE A 267 -38.78 -2.23 -9.92
CA ILE A 267 -39.13 -1.17 -10.88
C ILE A 267 -39.70 -1.83 -12.13
#